data_a0fdde959b3fe6f75be6794fe4f6f5ad
#
_entry.id   a0fdde959b3fe6f75be6794fe4f6f5ad
#
_cell.length_a   1.000
_cell.length_b   1.000
_cell.length_c   1.000
_cell.angle_alpha   90.00
_cell.angle_beta   90.00
_cell.angle_gamma   90.00
#
_symmetry.space_group_name_H-M   'P 1'
#
loop_
_entity.id
_entity.type
_entity.pdbx_description
1 polymer ?
#
loop_
_entity_poly.entity_id
_entity_poly.type
_entity_poly.pdbx_seq_one_letter_code
_entity_poly.pdbx_strand_id
1 'polypeptide(L)'
;MTSAADSIPSPLLLLDTHALVWLMFGDPKLGPIARDSIRSACRENSTIVSAITPWEIGVLVSKNRIDLFRDVLAWIRDAISRPGIRLVPLEPEIAVASTRLPFDIHGDPADRILVATARHLGATLVTADAALLDLARQGHFLAIDAAK
;
A
#
# COMPACT_ATOMS: atom_id res chain seq x y z
N MET A 1 9.73 -16.48 28.42
CA MET A 1 8.57 -15.66 28.00
C MET A 1 9.10 -14.32 27.49
N THR A 2 8.72 -13.94 26.30
CA THR A 2 9.11 -12.65 25.73
C THR A 2 8.31 -11.55 26.39
N SER A 3 8.96 -10.57 27.00
CA SER A 3 8.27 -9.40 27.55
C SER A 3 7.82 -8.47 26.43
N ALA A 4 6.88 -7.56 26.72
CA ALA A 4 6.48 -6.55 25.74
C ALA A 4 7.66 -5.69 25.22
N ALA A 5 8.69 -5.50 26.06
CA ALA A 5 9.89 -4.77 25.70
C ALA A 5 10.78 -5.52 24.69
N ASP A 6 10.65 -6.86 24.66
CA ASP A 6 11.43 -7.71 23.74
C ASP A 6 10.71 -7.93 22.42
N SER A 7 9.44 -7.51 22.33
CA SER A 7 8.64 -7.65 21.10
C SER A 7 8.80 -6.41 20.24
N ILE A 8 9.38 -6.59 19.04
CA ILE A 8 9.41 -5.52 18.03
C ILE A 8 8.16 -5.71 17.17
N PRO A 9 7.18 -4.80 17.25
CA PRO A 9 5.99 -4.94 16.39
C PRO A 9 6.39 -4.82 14.93
N SER A 10 5.67 -5.54 14.07
CA SER A 10 5.83 -5.37 12.63
C SER A 10 5.48 -3.94 12.25
N PRO A 11 6.21 -3.33 11.31
CA PRO A 11 5.84 -2.02 10.79
C PRO A 11 4.45 -2.08 10.17
N LEU A 12 3.73 -0.97 10.24
CA LEU A 12 2.47 -0.82 9.53
C LEU A 12 2.80 -0.71 8.04
N LEU A 13 2.33 -1.65 7.23
CA LEU A 13 2.57 -1.67 5.79
C LEU A 13 1.35 -1.15 5.05
N LEU A 14 1.58 -0.20 4.16
CA LEU A 14 0.58 0.32 3.23
C LEU A 14 0.89 -0.23 1.84
N LEU A 15 -0.01 -1.06 1.29
CA LEU A 15 0.18 -1.61 -0.05
C LEU A 15 -0.25 -0.61 -1.10
N ASP A 16 0.60 -0.34 -2.10
CA ASP A 16 0.12 0.38 -3.26
C ASP A 16 -0.76 -0.55 -4.10
N THR A 17 -1.43 0.01 -5.10
CA THR A 17 -2.42 -0.72 -5.89
C THR A 17 -1.84 -1.95 -6.57
N HIS A 18 -0.68 -1.83 -7.20
CA HIS A 18 -0.05 -2.97 -7.88
C HIS A 18 0.46 -4.02 -6.89
N ALA A 19 0.98 -3.62 -5.75
CA ALA A 19 1.40 -4.56 -4.71
C ALA A 19 0.22 -5.41 -4.22
N LEU A 20 -0.94 -4.80 -4.01
CA LEU A 20 -2.15 -5.53 -3.63
C LEU A 20 -2.57 -6.53 -4.72
N VAL A 21 -2.60 -6.08 -5.98
CA VAL A 21 -2.99 -6.93 -7.11
C VAL A 21 -2.03 -8.13 -7.23
N TRP A 22 -0.73 -7.87 -7.17
CA TRP A 22 0.28 -8.93 -7.24
C TRP A 22 0.16 -9.92 -6.09
N LEU A 23 -0.11 -9.41 -4.89
CA LEU A 23 -0.29 -10.26 -3.72
C LEU A 23 -1.48 -11.21 -3.90
N MET A 24 -2.61 -10.68 -4.34
CA MET A 24 -3.84 -11.47 -4.52
C MET A 24 -3.70 -12.53 -5.61
N PHE A 25 -2.99 -12.23 -6.70
CA PHE A 25 -2.77 -13.16 -7.79
C PHE A 25 -1.58 -14.11 -7.56
N GLY A 26 -0.83 -13.94 -6.48
CA GLY A 26 0.41 -14.69 -6.32
C GLY A 26 1.42 -14.40 -7.43
N ASP A 27 1.39 -13.18 -7.97
CA ASP A 27 2.24 -12.79 -9.09
C ASP A 27 3.69 -12.71 -8.65
N PRO A 28 4.64 -13.37 -9.37
CA PRO A 28 6.06 -13.33 -9.02
C PRO A 28 6.70 -11.93 -9.16
N LYS A 29 6.01 -10.94 -9.74
CA LYS A 29 6.46 -9.55 -9.69
C LYS A 29 6.56 -9.02 -8.27
N LEU A 30 5.76 -9.56 -7.35
CA LEU A 30 5.94 -9.31 -5.93
C LEU A 30 7.11 -10.16 -5.45
N GLY A 31 8.22 -9.51 -5.11
CA GLY A 31 9.44 -10.21 -4.73
C GLY A 31 9.36 -10.93 -3.40
N PRO A 32 10.30 -11.85 -3.12
CA PRO A 32 10.26 -12.67 -1.91
C PRO A 32 10.43 -11.85 -0.62
N ILE A 33 11.23 -10.81 -0.62
CA ILE A 33 11.43 -9.97 0.57
C ILE A 33 10.15 -9.19 0.89
N ALA A 34 9.55 -8.57 -0.13
CA ALA A 34 8.28 -7.84 0.05
C ALA A 34 7.17 -8.79 0.49
N ARG A 35 7.09 -9.96 -0.13
CA ARG A 35 6.09 -10.99 0.22
C ARG A 35 6.21 -11.42 1.68
N ASP A 36 7.42 -11.68 2.15
CA ASP A 36 7.66 -12.10 3.53
C ASP A 36 7.32 -10.97 4.51
N SER A 37 7.66 -9.73 4.18
CA SER A 37 7.32 -8.56 4.99
C SER A 37 5.80 -8.39 5.13
N ILE A 38 5.07 -8.54 4.02
CA ILE A 38 3.60 -8.46 4.03
C ILE A 38 3.02 -9.61 4.85
N ARG A 39 3.52 -10.83 4.68
CA ARG A 39 3.04 -11.99 5.43
C ARG A 39 3.24 -11.80 6.93
N SER A 40 4.39 -11.30 7.34
CA SER A 40 4.67 -10.99 8.75
C SER A 40 3.73 -9.91 9.29
N ALA A 41 3.54 -8.83 8.55
CA ALA A 41 2.63 -7.75 8.94
C ALA A 41 1.18 -8.22 9.03
N CYS A 42 0.73 -9.09 8.12
CA CYS A 42 -0.62 -9.65 8.17
C CYS A 42 -0.86 -10.47 9.44
N ARG A 43 0.13 -11.21 9.91
CA ARG A 43 0.00 -11.97 11.17
C ARG A 43 -0.24 -11.05 12.37
N GLU A 44 0.19 -9.83 12.31
CA GLU A 44 0.03 -8.83 13.37
C GLU A 44 -1.07 -7.81 13.08
N ASN A 45 -1.92 -8.06 12.08
CA ASN A 45 -2.98 -7.14 11.64
C ASN A 45 -2.44 -5.76 11.28
N SER A 46 -1.26 -5.70 10.67
CA SER A 46 -0.52 -4.47 10.37
C SER A 46 -0.37 -4.20 8.87
N THR A 47 -1.26 -4.71 8.04
CA THR A 47 -1.29 -4.41 6.61
C THR A 47 -2.54 -3.62 6.28
N ILE A 48 -2.36 -2.48 5.63
CA ILE A 48 -3.47 -1.58 5.29
C ILE A 48 -3.50 -1.29 3.79
N VAL A 49 -4.69 -0.97 3.31
CA VAL A 49 -4.99 -0.55 1.95
C VAL A 49 -5.74 0.77 2.03
N SER A 50 -5.32 1.76 1.25
CA SER A 50 -5.98 3.06 1.21
C SER A 50 -7.36 2.97 0.52
N ALA A 51 -8.29 3.79 0.98
CA ALA A 51 -9.59 3.95 0.33
C ALA A 51 -9.48 4.45 -1.12
N ILE A 52 -8.36 5.03 -1.54
CA ILE A 52 -8.12 5.43 -2.94
C ILE A 52 -7.84 4.22 -3.85
N THR A 53 -7.35 3.12 -3.28
CA THR A 53 -6.98 1.93 -4.06
C THR A 53 -8.16 1.30 -4.80
N PRO A 54 -9.35 1.13 -4.20
CA PRO A 54 -10.52 0.69 -4.95
C PRO A 54 -10.84 1.54 -6.17
N TRP A 55 -10.73 2.86 -6.05
CA TRP A 55 -10.92 3.77 -7.19
C TRP A 55 -9.88 3.53 -8.27
N GLU A 56 -8.62 3.44 -7.89
CA GLU A 56 -7.54 3.23 -8.86
C GLU A 56 -7.68 1.89 -9.58
N ILE A 57 -8.02 0.82 -8.87
CA ILE A 57 -8.30 -0.49 -9.49
C ILE A 57 -9.47 -0.38 -10.48
N GLY A 58 -10.55 0.29 -10.08
CA GLY A 58 -11.69 0.51 -10.97
C GLY A 58 -11.29 1.24 -12.26
N VAL A 59 -10.45 2.27 -12.15
CA VAL A 59 -9.93 3.00 -13.31
C VAL A 59 -9.07 2.10 -14.20
N LEU A 60 -8.16 1.32 -13.60
CA LEU A 60 -7.30 0.41 -14.37
C LEU A 60 -8.10 -0.65 -15.13
N VAL A 61 -9.13 -1.22 -14.50
CA VAL A 61 -10.02 -2.18 -15.15
C VAL A 61 -10.80 -1.50 -16.28
N SER A 62 -11.35 -0.31 -16.06
CA SER A 62 -12.13 0.41 -17.06
C SER A 62 -11.32 0.79 -18.30
N LYS A 63 -10.00 0.96 -18.12
CA LYS A 63 -9.06 1.26 -19.21
C LYS A 63 -8.40 0.01 -19.80
N ASN A 64 -8.86 -1.17 -19.43
CA ASN A 64 -8.30 -2.46 -19.87
C ASN A 64 -6.80 -2.62 -19.56
N ARG A 65 -6.33 -2.01 -18.48
CA ARG A 65 -4.91 -2.11 -18.07
C ARG A 65 -4.64 -3.28 -17.15
N ILE A 66 -5.67 -3.76 -16.44
CA ILE A 66 -5.63 -4.99 -15.66
C ILE A 66 -6.92 -5.77 -15.89
N ASP A 67 -6.83 -7.09 -15.75
CA ASP A 67 -7.98 -7.98 -15.78
C ASP A 67 -8.03 -8.76 -14.47
N LEU A 68 -9.13 -8.61 -13.74
CA LEU A 68 -9.33 -9.32 -12.47
C LEU A 68 -10.10 -10.64 -12.66
N PHE A 69 -10.58 -10.93 -13.88
CA PHE A 69 -11.33 -12.13 -14.26
C PHE A 69 -12.62 -12.31 -13.47
N ARG A 70 -13.13 -11.27 -12.84
CA ARG A 70 -14.39 -11.23 -12.09
C ARG A 70 -14.81 -9.78 -11.85
N ASP A 71 -15.99 -9.60 -11.27
CA ASP A 71 -16.48 -8.28 -10.92
C ASP A 71 -15.50 -7.51 -10.04
N VAL A 72 -15.24 -6.24 -10.36
CA VAL A 72 -14.26 -5.41 -9.67
C VAL A 72 -14.58 -5.26 -8.19
N LEU A 73 -15.85 -4.95 -7.86
CA LEU A 73 -16.24 -4.73 -6.47
C LEU A 73 -16.12 -6.01 -5.65
N ALA A 74 -16.52 -7.15 -6.21
CA ALA A 74 -16.39 -8.44 -5.55
C ALA A 74 -14.93 -8.77 -5.29
N TRP A 75 -14.05 -8.52 -6.25
CA TRP A 75 -12.62 -8.76 -6.11
C TRP A 75 -12.03 -7.90 -4.98
N ILE A 76 -12.39 -6.60 -4.95
CA ILE A 76 -11.89 -5.68 -3.93
C ILE A 76 -12.37 -6.10 -2.54
N ARG A 77 -13.66 -6.46 -2.40
CA ARG A 77 -14.20 -6.90 -1.10
C ARG A 77 -13.48 -8.15 -0.58
N ASP A 78 -13.16 -9.08 -1.46
CA ASP A 78 -12.37 -10.25 -1.07
C ASP A 78 -10.96 -9.88 -0.63
N ALA A 79 -10.31 -8.99 -1.38
CA ALA A 79 -8.94 -8.58 -1.08
C ALA A 79 -8.82 -7.92 0.30
N ILE A 80 -9.71 -6.97 0.60
CA ILE A 80 -9.68 -6.25 1.89
C ILE A 80 -10.24 -7.04 3.05
N SER A 81 -10.84 -8.20 2.79
CA SER A 81 -11.34 -9.13 3.81
C SER A 81 -10.32 -10.19 4.21
N ARG A 82 -9.16 -10.22 3.56
CA ARG A 82 -8.09 -11.17 3.90
C ARG A 82 -7.60 -10.91 5.33
N PRO A 83 -7.28 -12.00 6.08
CA PRO A 83 -6.77 -11.83 7.44
C PRO A 83 -5.55 -10.92 7.49
N GLY A 84 -5.59 -9.94 8.38
CA GLY A 84 -4.49 -9.00 8.58
C GLY A 84 -4.49 -7.80 7.66
N ILE A 85 -5.40 -7.73 6.68
CA ILE A 85 -5.55 -6.60 5.76
C ILE A 85 -6.82 -5.82 6.15
N ARG A 86 -6.69 -4.50 6.22
CA ARG A 86 -7.85 -3.63 6.44
C ARG A 86 -7.78 -2.39 5.56
N LEU A 87 -8.94 -1.89 5.20
CA LEU A 87 -9.07 -0.63 4.47
C LEU A 87 -8.97 0.53 5.46
N VAL A 88 -8.17 1.54 5.14
CA VAL A 88 -8.14 2.78 5.91
C VAL A 88 -8.87 3.87 5.13
N PRO A 89 -9.71 4.68 5.81
CA PRO A 89 -10.45 5.74 5.14
C PRO A 89 -9.54 6.87 4.67
N LEU A 90 -10.04 7.66 3.72
CA LEU A 90 -9.40 8.90 3.31
C LEU A 90 -9.84 10.01 4.26
N GLU A 91 -9.15 10.13 5.37
CA GLU A 91 -9.42 11.17 6.36
C GLU A 91 -9.14 12.56 5.79
N PRO A 92 -9.85 13.61 6.25
CA PRO A 92 -9.60 14.98 5.78
C PRO A 92 -8.14 15.41 5.90
N GLU A 93 -7.46 15.02 6.96
CA GLU A 93 -6.05 15.34 7.19
C GLU A 93 -5.17 14.77 6.10
N ILE A 94 -5.43 13.53 5.67
CA ILE A 94 -4.69 12.86 4.60
C ILE A 94 -5.00 13.49 3.25
N ALA A 95 -6.28 13.71 2.97
CA ALA A 95 -6.72 14.32 1.71
C ALA A 95 -6.08 15.69 1.49
N VAL A 96 -6.11 16.54 2.50
CA VAL A 96 -5.51 17.88 2.42
C VAL A 96 -3.99 17.79 2.34
N ALA A 97 -3.35 16.93 3.15
CA ALA A 97 -1.91 16.76 3.12
C ALA A 97 -1.39 16.32 1.74
N SER A 98 -2.17 15.52 1.00
CA SER A 98 -1.80 15.07 -0.34
C SER A 98 -1.67 16.21 -1.35
N THR A 99 -2.32 17.35 -1.10
CA THR A 99 -2.30 18.52 -1.96
C THR A 99 -1.14 19.47 -1.64
N ARG A 100 -0.47 19.29 -0.52
CA ARG A 100 0.58 20.20 -0.03
C ARG A 100 1.76 19.44 0.59
N LEU A 101 2.20 18.38 -0.08
CA LEU A 101 3.40 17.65 0.34
C LEU A 101 4.62 18.57 0.27
N PRO A 102 5.55 18.53 1.26
CA PRO A 102 6.67 19.47 1.35
C PRO A 102 7.85 19.07 0.44
N PHE A 103 7.60 18.45 -0.68
CA PHE A 103 8.59 18.04 -1.68
C PHE A 103 7.91 17.87 -3.04
N ASP A 104 8.71 17.90 -4.10
CA ASP A 104 8.18 17.72 -5.45
C ASP A 104 7.80 16.25 -5.68
N ILE A 105 6.59 16.04 -6.17
CA ILE A 105 6.06 14.74 -6.55
C ILE A 105 5.18 14.94 -7.79
N HIS A 106 5.20 13.96 -8.71
CA HIS A 106 4.36 14.02 -9.91
C HIS A 106 2.87 14.16 -9.57
N GLY A 107 2.08 14.55 -10.58
CA GLY A 107 0.69 14.93 -10.37
C GLY A 107 -0.32 13.83 -10.17
N ASP A 108 0.08 12.55 -10.13
CA ASP A 108 -0.86 11.44 -9.95
C ASP A 108 -1.54 11.54 -8.58
N PRO A 109 -2.87 11.75 -8.53
CA PRO A 109 -3.57 11.93 -7.26
C PRO A 109 -3.52 10.70 -6.35
N ALA A 110 -3.59 9.49 -6.91
CA ALA A 110 -3.54 8.27 -6.12
C ALA A 110 -2.19 8.12 -5.42
N ASP A 111 -1.08 8.37 -6.12
CA ASP A 111 0.24 8.30 -5.53
C ASP A 111 0.44 9.35 -4.45
N ARG A 112 -0.06 10.58 -4.67
CA ARG A 112 0.00 11.65 -3.66
C ARG A 112 -0.75 11.25 -2.38
N ILE A 113 -1.92 10.64 -2.52
CA ILE A 113 -2.72 10.17 -1.40
C ILE A 113 -2.02 9.02 -0.67
N LEU A 114 -1.42 8.09 -1.38
CA LEU A 114 -0.65 7.00 -0.76
C LEU A 114 0.53 7.54 0.05
N VAL A 115 1.28 8.47 -0.51
CA VAL A 115 2.42 9.10 0.19
C VAL A 115 1.94 9.87 1.43
N ALA A 116 0.87 10.66 1.29
CA ALA A 116 0.30 11.38 2.43
C ALA A 116 -0.20 10.43 3.52
N THR A 117 -0.80 9.30 3.13
CA THR A 117 -1.25 8.27 4.07
C THR A 117 -0.07 7.66 4.83
N ALA A 118 0.99 7.29 4.11
CA ALA A 118 2.19 6.72 4.73
C ALA A 118 2.80 7.69 5.74
N ARG A 119 2.91 8.96 5.38
CA ARG A 119 3.46 10.00 6.27
C ARG A 119 2.58 10.23 7.50
N HIS A 120 1.27 10.32 7.29
CA HIS A 120 0.32 10.61 8.37
C HIS A 120 0.25 9.48 9.40
N LEU A 121 0.25 8.22 8.94
CA LEU A 121 0.12 7.05 9.80
C LEU A 121 1.47 6.46 10.23
N GLY A 122 2.58 6.99 9.76
CA GLY A 122 3.89 6.39 10.02
C GLY A 122 4.01 5.01 9.40
N ALA A 123 3.33 4.76 8.28
CA ALA A 123 3.34 3.48 7.60
C ALA A 123 4.50 3.40 6.61
N THR A 124 4.89 2.17 6.27
CA THR A 124 5.86 1.88 5.22
C THR A 124 5.12 1.53 3.94
N LEU A 125 5.34 2.31 2.89
CA LEU A 125 4.71 2.08 1.59
C LEU A 125 5.40 0.93 0.86
N VAL A 126 4.62 -0.07 0.45
CA VAL A 126 5.11 -1.18 -0.38
C VAL A 126 4.77 -0.84 -1.83
N THR A 127 5.78 -0.51 -2.62
CA THR A 127 5.62 -0.04 -4.00
C THR A 127 6.78 -0.47 -4.88
N ALA A 128 6.53 -0.64 -6.17
CA ALA A 128 7.56 -0.84 -7.18
C ALA A 128 7.80 0.40 -8.04
N ASP A 129 7.09 1.50 -7.75
CA ASP A 129 7.24 2.75 -8.50
C ASP A 129 8.61 3.38 -8.22
N ALA A 130 9.43 3.54 -9.27
CA ALA A 130 10.80 4.03 -9.13
C ALA A 130 10.85 5.47 -8.59
N ALA A 131 9.91 6.32 -8.99
CA ALA A 131 9.87 7.71 -8.52
C ALA A 131 9.52 7.78 -7.04
N LEU A 132 8.57 6.97 -6.58
CA LEU A 132 8.20 6.90 -5.16
C LEU A 132 9.34 6.31 -4.31
N LEU A 133 10.00 5.27 -4.80
CA LEU A 133 11.15 4.69 -4.12
C LEU A 133 12.29 5.69 -3.98
N ASP A 134 12.51 6.52 -4.99
CA ASP A 134 13.53 7.56 -4.93
C ASP A 134 13.22 8.62 -3.87
N LEU A 135 11.97 9.06 -3.78
CA LEU A 135 11.53 10.00 -2.74
C LEU A 135 11.70 9.40 -1.34
N ALA A 136 11.45 8.11 -1.18
CA ALA A 136 11.67 7.42 0.09
C ALA A 136 13.17 7.39 0.45
N ARG A 137 14.05 7.15 -0.52
CA ARG A 137 15.50 7.20 -0.30
C ARG A 137 15.96 8.58 0.14
N GLN A 138 15.28 9.63 -0.31
CA GLN A 138 15.55 11.01 0.12
C GLN A 138 15.04 11.30 1.55
N GLY A 139 14.35 10.36 2.18
CA GLY A 139 13.90 10.48 3.56
C GLY A 139 12.50 11.04 3.74
N HIS A 140 11.73 11.18 2.68
CA HIS A 140 10.38 11.80 2.78
C HIS A 140 9.34 10.88 3.41
N PHE A 141 9.50 9.58 3.29
CA PHE A 141 8.66 8.54 3.90
C PHE A 141 9.40 7.20 3.85
N LEU A 142 8.85 6.20 4.55
CA LEU A 142 9.42 4.85 4.55
C LEU A 142 8.82 4.02 3.41
N ALA A 143 9.64 3.22 2.73
CA ALA A 143 9.16 2.35 1.66
C ALA A 143 9.93 1.02 1.63
N ILE A 144 9.25 0.00 1.09
CA ILE A 144 9.81 -1.29 0.72
C ILE A 144 9.60 -1.45 -0.78
N ASP A 145 10.62 -1.89 -1.50
CA ASP A 145 10.51 -2.19 -2.93
C ASP A 145 9.70 -3.47 -3.11
N ALA A 146 8.53 -3.34 -3.73
CA ALA A 146 7.63 -4.47 -3.96
C ALA A 146 8.23 -5.52 -4.91
N ALA A 147 9.23 -5.17 -5.70
CA ALA A 147 9.87 -6.07 -6.67
C ALA A 147 11.00 -6.93 -6.06
N LYS A 148 11.32 -6.78 -4.79
CA LYS A 148 12.45 -7.47 -4.15
C LYS A 148 12.10 -8.44 -3.05
#